data_3db3f6f5c3e2074ad147d0c49a110a2e
#
_entry.id   3db3f6f5c3e2074ad147d0c49a110a2e
#
_cell.length_a   1.000
_cell.length_b   1.000
_cell.length_c   1.000
_cell.angle_alpha   90.00
_cell.angle_beta   90.00
_cell.angle_gamma   90.00
#
_symmetry.space_group_name_H-M   'P 1'
#
loop_
_entity.id
_entity.type
_entity.pdbx_description
1 polymer ?
#
loop_
_entity_poly.entity_id
_entity_poly.type
_entity_poly.pdbx_seq_one_letter_code
_entity_poly.pdbx_strand_id
1 'polypeptide(L)' 'MSDLTHLFKIGQKVKCNFDGKLHSGIVKETYTDHIIVDVPDISDHCYFENGFNMDCVYPEYNF' A
#
# COMPACT_ATOMS: atom_id res chain seq x y z
N MET A 1 -9.94 15.48 -4.93
CA MET A 1 -9.65 14.67 -3.74
C MET A 1 -9.48 13.21 -4.12
N SER A 2 -8.40 12.60 -3.63
CA SER A 2 -8.11 11.21 -4.00
C SER A 2 -8.95 10.25 -3.20
N ASP A 3 -9.57 9.32 -3.90
CA ASP A 3 -10.26 8.20 -3.29
C ASP A 3 -9.35 6.99 -3.46
N LEU A 4 -8.83 6.44 -2.36
CA LEU A 4 -7.86 5.36 -2.43
C LEU A 4 -8.44 4.09 -3.04
N THR A 5 -9.77 3.94 -3.01
CA THR A 5 -10.40 2.80 -3.67
C THR A 5 -10.25 2.85 -5.19
N HIS A 6 -9.94 4.02 -5.74
CA HIS A 6 -9.66 4.18 -7.18
C HIS A 6 -8.18 4.03 -7.49
N LEU A 7 -7.32 4.30 -6.52
CA LEU A 7 -5.88 4.24 -6.72
C LEU A 7 -5.32 2.86 -6.47
N PHE A 8 -5.91 2.11 -5.54
CA PHE A 8 -5.45 0.79 -5.16
C PHE A 8 -6.62 -0.18 -5.18
N LYS A 9 -6.35 -1.40 -5.61
CA LYS A 9 -7.37 -2.46 -5.65
C LYS A 9 -6.92 -3.65 -4.82
N ILE A 10 -7.88 -4.34 -4.23
CA ILE A 10 -7.59 -5.55 -3.46
C ILE A 10 -6.89 -6.56 -4.37
N GLY A 11 -5.77 -7.10 -3.88
CA GLY A 11 -4.96 -8.04 -4.64
C GLY A 11 -3.88 -7.37 -5.49
N GLN A 12 -3.83 -6.05 -5.53
CA GLN A 12 -2.83 -5.33 -6.31
C GLN A 12 -1.47 -5.45 -5.66
N LYS A 13 -0.44 -5.64 -6.48
CA LYS A 13 0.94 -5.67 -6.00
C LYS A 13 1.46 -4.26 -5.82
N VAL A 14 2.12 -4.02 -4.69
CA VAL A 14 2.70 -2.72 -4.37
C VAL A 14 4.08 -2.93 -3.78
N LYS A 15 4.87 -1.85 -3.74
CA LYS A 15 6.13 -1.80 -3.01
C LYS A 15 5.97 -0.82 -1.87
N CYS A 16 6.44 -1.20 -0.69
CA CYS A 16 6.36 -0.35 0.49
C CYS A 16 7.78 -0.04 0.96
N ASN A 17 8.04 1.23 1.22
CA ASN A 17 9.35 1.69 1.66
C ASN A 17 9.40 1.71 3.18
N PHE A 18 10.25 0.86 3.76
CA PHE A 18 10.53 0.85 5.19
C PHE A 18 12.03 0.96 5.38
N ASP A 19 12.45 1.97 6.15
CA ASP A 19 13.86 2.19 6.48
C ASP A 19 14.74 2.26 5.24
N GLY A 20 14.24 2.89 4.18
CA GLY A 20 14.99 3.05 2.94
C GLY A 20 15.04 1.82 2.06
N LYS A 21 14.30 0.77 2.40
CA LYS A 21 14.24 -0.45 1.60
C LYS A 21 12.84 -0.68 1.10
N LEU A 22 12.72 -1.15 -0.13
CA LEU A 22 11.43 -1.49 -0.72
C LEU A 22 11.10 -2.94 -0.44
N HIS A 23 9.88 -3.16 0.05
CA HIS A 23 9.38 -4.50 0.36
C HIS A 23 8.14 -4.77 -0.48
N SER A 24 8.03 -5.97 -1.01
CA SER A 24 6.87 -6.37 -1.80
C SER A 24 5.66 -6.54 -0.89
N GLY A 25 4.50 -6.08 -1.34
CA GLY A 25 3.25 -6.23 -0.61
C GLY A 25 2.08 -6.46 -1.55
N ILE A 26 0.99 -6.92 -0.97
CA ILE A 26 -0.28 -7.12 -1.67
C ILE A 26 -1.35 -6.36 -0.91
N VAL A 27 -2.13 -5.55 -1.62
CA VAL A 27 -3.22 -4.79 -1.00
C VAL A 27 -4.30 -5.77 -0.55
N LYS A 28 -4.63 -5.73 0.74
CA LYS A 28 -5.66 -6.59 1.34
C LYS A 28 -7.02 -5.93 1.37
N GLU A 29 -7.05 -4.64 1.75
CA GLU A 29 -8.30 -3.89 1.87
C GLU A 29 -8.07 -2.46 1.42
N THR A 30 -9.11 -1.85 0.87
CA THR A 30 -9.05 -0.46 0.45
C THR A 30 -10.22 0.30 1.05
N TYR A 31 -9.95 1.52 1.51
CA TYR A 31 -10.94 2.43 2.05
C TYR A 31 -10.69 3.81 1.43
N THR A 32 -11.58 4.76 1.68
CA THR A 32 -11.46 6.07 1.04
C THR A 32 -10.21 6.83 1.50
N ASP A 33 -9.78 6.61 2.75
CA ASP A 33 -8.68 7.38 3.34
C ASP A 33 -7.48 6.52 3.72
N HIS A 34 -7.56 5.19 3.59
CA HIS A 34 -6.43 4.34 3.95
C HIS A 34 -6.53 2.99 3.22
N ILE A 35 -5.43 2.26 3.26
CA ILE A 35 -5.38 0.89 2.73
C ILE A 35 -4.67 -0.01 3.74
N ILE A 36 -4.96 -1.30 3.65
CA ILE A 36 -4.27 -2.32 4.43
C ILE A 36 -3.49 -3.19 3.45
N VAL A 37 -2.21 -3.35 3.72
CA VAL A 37 -1.30 -4.08 2.82
C VAL A 37 -0.67 -5.23 3.58
N ASP A 38 -0.64 -6.40 2.95
CA ASP A 38 0.10 -7.56 3.45
C ASP A 38 1.54 -7.46 2.93
N VAL A 39 2.47 -7.16 3.82
CA VAL A 39 3.90 -7.11 3.50
C VAL A 39 4.57 -8.25 4.27
N PRO A 40 4.82 -9.39 3.61
CA PRO A 40 5.31 -10.59 4.33
C PRO A 40 6.57 -10.37 5.15
N ASP A 41 7.44 -9.48 4.69
CA ASP A 41 8.69 -9.20 5.40
C ASP A 41 8.49 -8.38 6.67
N ILE A 42 7.35 -7.73 6.81
CA ILE A 42 7.08 -6.80 7.91
C ILE A 42 5.88 -7.27 8.73
N SER A 43 4.71 -7.26 8.12
CA SER A 43 3.47 -7.61 8.81
C SER A 43 2.40 -7.88 7.76
N ASP A 44 1.45 -8.75 8.08
CA ASP A 44 0.33 -9.01 7.19
C ASP A 44 -0.79 -7.97 7.33
N HIS A 45 -0.55 -6.91 8.11
CA HIS A 45 -1.55 -5.88 8.33
C HIS A 45 -0.87 -4.52 8.47
N CYS A 46 -0.32 -4.03 7.35
CA CYS A 46 0.33 -2.73 7.33
C CYS A 46 -0.69 -1.67 6.95
N TYR A 47 -0.82 -0.66 7.79
CA TYR A 47 -1.79 0.41 7.65
C TYR A 47 -1.13 1.62 7.00
N PHE A 48 -1.72 2.11 5.92
CA PHE A 48 -1.24 3.31 5.22
C PHE A 48 -2.39 4.28 5.04
N GLU A 49 -2.24 5.47 5.56
CA GLU A 49 -3.29 6.49 5.55
C GLU A 49 -2.90 7.65 4.66
N ASN A 50 -3.86 8.10 3.85
CA ASN A 50 -3.67 9.26 2.98
C ASN A 50 -3.37 10.49 3.83
N GLY A 51 -2.29 11.19 3.47
CA GLY A 51 -1.87 12.38 4.21
C GLY A 51 -0.97 12.08 5.41
N PHE A 52 -0.70 10.80 5.68
CA PHE A 52 0.16 10.41 6.79
C PHE A 52 1.38 9.62 6.28
N ASN A 53 1.19 8.37 5.89
CA ASN A 53 2.31 7.53 5.46
C ASN A 53 2.08 6.90 4.09
N MET A 54 1.13 7.42 3.31
CA MET A 54 0.86 6.88 1.98
C MET A 54 2.04 7.03 1.03
N ASP A 55 2.92 7.99 1.28
CA ASP A 55 4.11 8.21 0.46
C ASP A 55 5.06 7.01 0.47
N CYS A 56 4.91 6.11 1.43
CA CYS A 56 5.75 4.92 1.51
C CYS A 56 5.27 3.80 0.59
N VAL A 57 4.10 3.95 -0.03
CA VAL A 57 3.51 2.91 -0.86
C VAL A 57 3.59 3.32 -2.32
N TYR A 58 4.15 2.44 -3.14
CA TYR A 58 4.28 2.67 -4.58
C TYR A 58 3.54 1.56 -5.33
N PRO A 59 2.57 1.92 -6.18
CA PRO A 59 1.91 0.91 -6.99
C PRO A 59 2.94 0.21 -7.89
N GLU A 60 2.85 -1.10 -7.97
CA GLU A 60 3.73 -1.86 -8.85
C GLU A 60 2.98 -2.07 -10.17
N TYR A 61 3.31 -1.22 -11.12
CA TYR A 61 2.71 -1.35 -12.44
C TYR A 61 3.41 -2.45 -13.23
N ASN A 62 2.71 -2.93 -14.21
CA ASN A 62 3.27 -3.93 -15.09
C ASN A 62 4.24 -3.25 -16.06
N PHE A 63 5.49 -3.36 -15.75
CA PHE A 63 6.55 -2.78 -16.58
C PHE A 63 6.94 -3.73 -17.68
#